data_4c23f0df3323cf109a459000b294c563
#
_entry.id   4c23f0df3323cf109a459000b294c563
#
_cell.length_a   1.000
_cell.length_b   1.000
_cell.length_c   1.000
_cell.angle_alpha   90.00
_cell.angle_beta   90.00
_cell.angle_gamma   90.00
#
_symmetry.space_group_name_H-M   'P 1'
#
loop_
_entity.id
_entity.type
_entity.pdbx_description
1 polymer ?
#
loop_
_entity_poly.entity_id
_entity_poly.type
_entity_poly.pdbx_seq_one_letter_code
_entity_poly.pdbx_strand_id
1 'polypeptide(L)'
;VYNWGEYISNGSDDSVDVVAAFEKLTGIKVNYTTFDSNESMYAKLKSGAANYDVVIPSDYMVAKMIAEGMLAPLDYSNIPNSQNIDAVYRDPDYDPTNAYTVPYMLCTTGIIYNTTMVENAPTKWADLWDEQYAGNILMFNNSRDAYAIAAFKNGTSINPETPEEVDEVVETLKAQKPLVQAYVMDEIFDKMIGGEAAIGVYYSGDAITMIDDNPDLAWVFPEEGSVLSVDCMAVPATSEHKEAAEMFINFMCEPDIGKANAEYIGYTTPMQKVWDILDEDLKYSEIAYPSEEVEAKEKVFTALSDEVNSELDVKWSEMKSYDEGGSSLLFLALLAAMVALACFNIWRKLRKKTRNQY
;
A
#
# COMPACT_ATOMS: atom_id res chain seq x y z
N VAL A 1 14.40 10.01 7.51
CA VAL A 1 13.86 9.24 6.40
C VAL A 1 12.40 8.91 6.70
N TYR A 2 11.53 9.01 5.72
CA TYR A 2 10.10 8.71 5.81
C TYR A 2 9.73 7.75 4.68
N ASN A 3 9.48 6.50 5.04
CA ASN A 3 9.30 5.38 4.11
C ASN A 3 8.01 4.62 4.43
N TRP A 4 7.68 3.63 3.63
CA TRP A 4 6.62 2.65 3.90
C TRP A 4 6.97 1.75 5.09
N GLY A 5 5.99 1.10 5.69
CA GLY A 5 6.21 -0.02 6.59
C GLY A 5 6.89 -1.18 5.88
N GLU A 6 7.61 -2.03 6.61
CA GLU A 6 8.29 -3.26 6.11
C GLU A 6 9.09 -3.08 4.80
N TYR A 7 9.65 -1.90 4.52
CA TYR A 7 10.17 -1.52 3.20
C TYR A 7 11.67 -1.16 3.19
N ILE A 8 12.44 -1.74 4.12
CA ILE A 8 13.91 -1.65 4.20
C ILE A 8 14.45 -2.80 5.04
N SER A 9 15.58 -3.38 4.65
CA SER A 9 16.28 -4.38 5.45
C SER A 9 16.74 -3.77 6.78
N ASN A 10 16.30 -4.34 7.89
CA ASN A 10 16.36 -3.76 9.24
C ASN A 10 17.20 -4.55 10.24
N GLY A 11 17.88 -5.62 9.79
CA GLY A 11 18.73 -6.48 10.62
C GLY A 11 17.98 -7.61 11.34
N SER A 12 16.67 -7.79 11.11
CA SER A 12 15.98 -9.00 11.54
C SER A 12 16.33 -10.19 10.64
N ASP A 13 16.12 -11.41 11.13
CA ASP A 13 16.31 -12.65 10.39
C ASP A 13 17.70 -12.77 9.72
N ASP A 14 18.75 -12.33 10.45
CA ASP A 14 20.13 -12.30 9.98
C ASP A 14 20.36 -11.36 8.76
N SER A 15 19.43 -10.50 8.43
CA SER A 15 19.53 -9.53 7.34
C SER A 15 20.47 -8.36 7.67
N VAL A 16 20.80 -7.54 6.70
CA VAL A 16 21.61 -6.33 6.90
C VAL A 16 20.75 -5.23 7.50
N ASP A 17 21.13 -4.63 8.63
CA ASP A 17 20.55 -3.36 9.08
C ASP A 17 21.12 -2.22 8.21
N VAL A 18 20.37 -1.84 7.18
CA VAL A 18 20.79 -0.85 6.18
C VAL A 18 20.95 0.55 6.81
N VAL A 19 20.09 0.92 7.74
CA VAL A 19 20.19 2.20 8.44
C VAL A 19 21.43 2.24 9.31
N ALA A 20 21.67 1.19 10.12
CA ALA A 20 22.87 1.11 10.95
C ALA A 20 24.17 1.05 10.11
N ALA A 21 24.13 0.38 8.95
CA ALA A 21 25.25 0.33 8.03
C ALA A 21 25.59 1.72 7.46
N PHE A 22 24.58 2.51 7.05
CA PHE A 22 24.78 3.89 6.62
C PHE A 22 25.35 4.76 7.73
N GLU A 23 24.75 4.71 8.93
CA GLU A 23 25.24 5.46 10.10
C GLU A 23 26.69 5.15 10.45
N LYS A 24 27.05 3.86 10.41
CA LYS A 24 28.41 3.39 10.67
C LYS A 24 29.39 3.89 9.62
N LEU A 25 29.00 3.91 8.35
CA LEU A 25 29.85 4.34 7.24
C LEU A 25 30.11 5.84 7.26
N THR A 26 29.05 6.63 7.51
CA THR A 26 29.08 8.10 7.34
C THR A 26 29.19 8.90 8.63
N GLY A 27 28.79 8.32 9.75
CA GLY A 27 28.63 9.02 11.04
C GLY A 27 27.36 9.87 11.11
N ILE A 28 26.54 9.89 10.04
CA ILE A 28 25.26 10.62 10.00
C ILE A 28 24.19 9.78 10.69
N LYS A 29 23.45 10.38 11.63
CA LYS A 29 22.34 9.73 12.31
C LYS A 29 21.06 9.81 11.46
N VAL A 30 20.33 8.69 11.39
CA VAL A 30 19.08 8.57 10.65
C VAL A 30 17.92 8.37 11.61
N ASN A 31 16.98 9.31 11.60
CA ASN A 31 15.68 9.14 12.22
C ASN A 31 14.73 8.52 11.17
N TYR A 32 14.44 7.23 11.32
CA TYR A 32 13.59 6.49 10.39
C TYR A 32 12.16 6.42 10.94
N THR A 33 11.19 6.76 10.12
CA THR A 33 9.76 6.66 10.44
C THR A 33 8.99 6.15 9.23
N THR A 34 7.81 5.58 9.45
CA THR A 34 6.99 4.98 8.41
C THR A 34 5.66 5.71 8.21
N PHE A 35 5.06 5.49 7.04
CA PHE A 35 3.72 5.93 6.67
C PHE A 35 2.94 4.76 6.02
N ASP A 36 1.61 4.86 6.06
CA ASP A 36 0.72 3.79 5.61
C ASP A 36 0.17 4.02 4.18
N SER A 37 0.22 5.27 3.67
CA SER A 37 -0.24 5.62 2.32
C SER A 37 0.44 6.87 1.80
N ASN A 38 0.53 6.99 0.46
CA ASN A 38 1.03 8.21 -0.20
C ASN A 38 0.24 9.45 0.24
N GLU A 39 -1.09 9.33 0.40
CA GLU A 39 -1.98 10.43 0.79
C GLU A 39 -1.67 10.90 2.21
N SER A 40 -1.46 9.99 3.16
CA SER A 40 -1.10 10.32 4.55
C SER A 40 0.29 10.98 4.63
N MET A 41 1.26 10.46 3.89
CA MET A 41 2.61 11.02 3.76
C MET A 41 2.55 12.44 3.17
N TYR A 42 1.88 12.61 2.02
CA TYR A 42 1.69 13.88 1.34
C TYR A 42 1.01 14.92 2.24
N ALA A 43 -0.11 14.56 2.89
CA ALA A 43 -0.81 15.47 3.79
C ALA A 43 0.07 15.95 4.95
N LYS A 44 0.88 15.05 5.52
CA LYS A 44 1.81 15.37 6.59
C LYS A 44 2.92 16.33 6.15
N LEU A 45 3.51 16.10 4.98
CA LEU A 45 4.52 16.98 4.40
C LEU A 45 3.92 18.36 4.06
N LYS A 46 2.77 18.38 3.40
CA LYS A 46 2.07 19.61 2.98
C LYS A 46 1.66 20.47 4.17
N SER A 47 1.29 19.86 5.30
CA SER A 47 0.93 20.60 6.52
C SER A 47 2.12 21.26 7.22
N GLY A 48 3.38 20.91 6.88
CA GLY A 48 4.57 21.33 7.58
C GLY A 48 4.68 20.81 9.03
N ALA A 49 3.90 19.79 9.40
CA ALA A 49 3.89 19.23 10.75
C ALA A 49 5.19 18.50 11.12
N ALA A 50 5.98 18.09 10.13
CA ALA A 50 7.28 17.45 10.32
C ALA A 50 8.18 17.72 9.12
N ASN A 51 9.49 17.85 9.38
CA ASN A 51 10.51 17.95 8.34
C ASN A 51 11.15 16.58 8.13
N TYR A 52 11.26 16.19 6.88
CA TYR A 52 11.95 14.98 6.45
C TYR A 52 13.00 15.36 5.40
N ASP A 53 14.07 14.55 5.32
CA ASP A 53 15.15 14.78 4.37
C ASP A 53 15.10 13.80 3.19
N VAL A 54 14.58 12.58 3.41
CA VAL A 54 14.30 11.61 2.37
C VAL A 54 12.87 11.11 2.52
N VAL A 55 12.13 11.00 1.43
CA VAL A 55 10.81 10.39 1.32
C VAL A 55 10.79 9.41 0.16
N ILE A 56 9.96 8.35 0.27
CA ILE A 56 9.89 7.30 -0.74
C ILE A 56 8.44 7.14 -1.23
N PRO A 57 7.91 8.10 -2.01
CA PRO A 57 6.59 8.01 -2.63
C PRO A 57 6.56 7.12 -3.87
N SER A 58 5.36 6.67 -4.24
CA SER A 58 5.12 6.05 -5.54
C SER A 58 5.04 7.10 -6.66
N ASP A 59 5.23 6.65 -7.87
CA ASP A 59 5.34 7.42 -9.13
C ASP A 59 4.27 8.50 -9.32
N TYR A 60 2.97 8.18 -9.16
CA TYR A 60 1.91 9.18 -9.32
C TYR A 60 1.95 10.30 -8.27
N MET A 61 2.39 9.95 -7.04
CA MET A 61 2.56 10.93 -5.98
C MET A 61 3.81 11.79 -6.20
N VAL A 62 4.88 11.22 -6.76
CA VAL A 62 6.05 11.96 -7.24
C VAL A 62 5.62 13.04 -8.24
N ALA A 63 4.84 12.66 -9.28
CA ALA A 63 4.36 13.60 -10.28
C ALA A 63 3.58 14.76 -9.65
N LYS A 64 2.67 14.46 -8.70
CA LYS A 64 1.92 15.48 -7.94
C LYS A 64 2.84 16.38 -7.13
N MET A 65 3.77 15.81 -6.38
CA MET A 65 4.69 16.57 -5.52
C MET A 65 5.65 17.47 -6.33
N ILE A 66 6.08 17.02 -7.52
CA ILE A 66 6.86 17.84 -8.45
C ILE A 66 6.03 19.03 -8.94
N ALA A 67 4.81 18.78 -9.40
CA ALA A 67 3.90 19.81 -9.90
C ALA A 67 3.61 20.90 -8.85
N GLU A 68 3.56 20.54 -7.57
CA GLU A 68 3.33 21.44 -6.46
C GLU A 68 4.63 22.08 -5.88
N GLY A 69 5.81 21.74 -6.42
CA GLY A 69 7.09 22.25 -5.95
C GLY A 69 7.49 21.76 -4.55
N MET A 70 7.01 20.59 -4.17
CA MET A 70 7.27 19.98 -2.85
C MET A 70 8.58 19.18 -2.80
N LEU A 71 9.22 18.91 -3.94
CA LEU A 71 10.49 18.20 -4.02
C LEU A 71 11.62 19.16 -4.41
N ALA A 72 12.82 18.90 -3.89
CA ALA A 72 14.05 19.60 -4.26
C ALA A 72 14.72 18.87 -5.45
N PRO A 73 15.25 19.60 -6.45
CA PRO A 73 16.07 18.98 -7.47
C PRO A 73 17.31 18.32 -6.86
N LEU A 74 17.64 17.10 -7.31
CA LEU A 74 18.80 16.35 -6.85
C LEU A 74 20.09 16.85 -7.50
N ASP A 75 21.18 16.82 -6.74
CA ASP A 75 22.53 16.98 -7.27
C ASP A 75 23.15 15.58 -7.49
N TYR A 76 23.08 15.09 -8.69
CA TYR A 76 23.59 13.76 -9.05
C TYR A 76 25.11 13.60 -8.89
N SER A 77 25.86 14.69 -8.70
CA SER A 77 27.28 14.60 -8.31
C SER A 77 27.45 13.98 -6.90
N ASN A 78 26.45 14.12 -6.05
CA ASN A 78 26.38 13.48 -4.73
C ASN A 78 25.77 12.06 -4.78
N ILE A 79 25.21 11.66 -5.93
CA ILE A 79 24.55 10.36 -6.12
C ILE A 79 25.17 9.58 -7.28
N PRO A 80 26.52 9.37 -7.31
CA PRO A 80 27.17 8.67 -8.42
C PRO A 80 26.68 7.25 -8.66
N ASN A 81 26.14 6.58 -7.63
CA ASN A 81 25.62 5.23 -7.77
C ASN A 81 24.24 5.17 -8.46
N SER A 82 23.57 6.29 -8.67
CA SER A 82 22.36 6.35 -9.52
C SER A 82 22.59 5.84 -10.95
N GLN A 83 23.85 5.83 -11.42
CA GLN A 83 24.21 5.19 -12.69
C GLN A 83 23.92 3.68 -12.73
N ASN A 84 23.71 3.03 -11.56
CA ASN A 84 23.33 1.63 -11.47
C ASN A 84 21.86 1.39 -11.81
N ILE A 85 21.01 2.43 -11.80
CA ILE A 85 19.60 2.35 -12.22
C ILE A 85 19.56 2.12 -13.74
N ASP A 86 18.78 1.14 -14.16
CA ASP A 86 18.69 0.74 -15.55
C ASP A 86 18.08 1.84 -16.44
N ALA A 87 18.52 1.84 -17.69
CA ALA A 87 18.14 2.89 -18.63
C ALA A 87 16.61 2.95 -18.90
N VAL A 88 15.91 1.84 -18.74
CA VAL A 88 14.46 1.76 -18.94
C VAL A 88 13.67 2.58 -17.90
N TYR A 89 14.25 2.82 -16.73
CA TYR A 89 13.64 3.61 -15.65
C TYR A 89 14.12 5.07 -15.64
N ARG A 90 14.80 5.52 -16.70
CA ARG A 90 15.21 6.92 -16.85
C ARG A 90 14.22 7.70 -17.68
N ASP A 91 14.12 9.00 -17.40
CA ASP A 91 13.17 9.92 -18.04
C ASP A 91 11.71 9.41 -17.99
N PRO A 92 11.23 8.94 -16.82
CA PRO A 92 9.87 8.42 -16.68
C PRO A 92 8.85 9.56 -16.75
N ASP A 93 7.62 9.24 -17.13
CA ASP A 93 6.54 10.24 -17.26
C ASP A 93 6.28 11.03 -15.96
N TYR A 94 6.54 10.43 -14.79
CA TYR A 94 6.36 11.10 -13.50
C TYR A 94 7.52 12.07 -13.13
N ASP A 95 8.71 11.90 -13.71
CA ASP A 95 9.87 12.82 -13.58
C ASP A 95 10.63 12.89 -14.90
N PRO A 96 10.08 13.55 -15.95
CA PRO A 96 10.61 13.49 -17.33
C PRO A 96 12.02 14.04 -17.51
N THR A 97 12.55 14.68 -16.50
CA THR A 97 13.91 15.27 -16.52
C THR A 97 14.89 14.53 -15.62
N ASN A 98 14.42 13.49 -14.91
CA ASN A 98 15.16 12.85 -13.82
C ASN A 98 15.77 13.86 -12.83
N ALA A 99 15.09 14.95 -12.57
CA ALA A 99 15.66 16.02 -11.76
C ALA A 99 15.39 15.81 -10.26
N TYR A 100 14.39 14.99 -9.88
CA TYR A 100 13.85 14.98 -8.53
C TYR A 100 13.93 13.62 -7.84
N THR A 101 14.07 12.52 -8.59
CA THR A 101 13.90 11.18 -8.03
C THR A 101 14.96 10.19 -8.48
N VAL A 102 15.18 9.18 -7.63
CA VAL A 102 15.91 7.96 -7.99
C VAL A 102 14.99 6.77 -7.70
N PRO A 103 14.67 5.91 -8.68
CA PRO A 103 13.88 4.71 -8.47
C PRO A 103 14.48 3.83 -7.36
N TYR A 104 13.62 3.28 -6.51
CA TYR A 104 14.01 2.43 -5.38
C TYR A 104 13.63 0.98 -5.63
N MET A 105 12.33 0.68 -5.70
CA MET A 105 11.79 -0.65 -5.95
C MET A 105 10.58 -0.58 -6.87
N LEU A 106 10.24 -1.72 -7.46
CA LEU A 106 9.04 -1.89 -8.27
C LEU A 106 8.17 -2.99 -7.66
N CYS A 107 6.88 -2.84 -7.79
CA CYS A 107 5.94 -3.88 -7.37
C CYS A 107 4.71 -3.91 -8.29
N THR A 108 4.11 -5.10 -8.35
CA THR A 108 2.88 -5.35 -9.11
C THR A 108 1.80 -5.81 -8.15
N THR A 109 0.56 -5.35 -8.33
CA THR A 109 -0.56 -5.82 -7.51
C THR A 109 -1.10 -7.15 -8.00
N GLY A 110 -1.62 -7.97 -7.08
CA GLY A 110 -2.25 -9.24 -7.45
C GLY A 110 -3.10 -9.80 -6.32
N ILE A 111 -3.51 -11.04 -6.46
CA ILE A 111 -4.34 -11.74 -5.48
C ILE A 111 -3.48 -12.75 -4.72
N ILE A 112 -3.42 -12.60 -3.38
CA ILE A 112 -2.92 -13.62 -2.47
C ILE A 112 -4.09 -14.41 -1.90
N TYR A 113 -3.98 -15.73 -1.82
CA TYR A 113 -5.05 -16.57 -1.32
C TYR A 113 -4.53 -17.77 -0.54
N ASN A 114 -5.35 -18.28 0.39
CA ASN A 114 -5.04 -19.45 1.18
C ASN A 114 -5.58 -20.70 0.48
N THR A 115 -4.70 -21.59 0.02
CA THR A 115 -5.02 -22.80 -0.73
C THR A 115 -5.84 -23.83 0.05
N THR A 116 -5.86 -23.73 1.39
CA THR A 116 -6.66 -24.59 2.25
C THR A 116 -8.11 -24.08 2.41
N MET A 117 -8.36 -22.81 2.07
CA MET A 117 -9.68 -22.15 2.16
C MET A 117 -10.31 -21.92 0.78
N VAL A 118 -9.50 -21.87 -0.28
CA VAL A 118 -9.91 -21.59 -1.66
C VAL A 118 -9.71 -22.85 -2.50
N GLU A 119 -10.82 -23.49 -2.93
CA GLU A 119 -10.76 -24.75 -3.67
C GLU A 119 -10.18 -24.59 -5.07
N ASN A 120 -10.55 -23.51 -5.76
CA ASN A 120 -10.06 -23.19 -7.11
C ASN A 120 -9.30 -21.87 -7.07
N ALA A 121 -8.07 -21.87 -7.56
CA ALA A 121 -7.27 -20.65 -7.64
C ALA A 121 -8.05 -19.52 -8.33
N PRO A 122 -8.06 -18.28 -7.77
CA PRO A 122 -8.67 -17.14 -8.42
C PRO A 122 -7.91 -16.83 -9.72
N THR A 123 -8.59 -16.26 -10.71
CA THR A 123 -8.00 -15.91 -12.00
C THR A 123 -8.29 -14.47 -12.42
N LYS A 124 -9.24 -13.83 -11.75
CA LYS A 124 -9.78 -12.50 -12.11
C LYS A 124 -9.97 -11.64 -10.89
N TRP A 125 -9.90 -10.34 -11.07
CA TRP A 125 -10.28 -9.40 -10.02
C TRP A 125 -11.73 -9.58 -9.56
N ALA A 126 -12.62 -10.04 -10.46
CA ALA A 126 -14.02 -10.32 -10.13
C ALA A 126 -14.19 -11.38 -9.03
N ASP A 127 -13.21 -12.27 -8.80
CA ASP A 127 -13.24 -13.29 -7.76
C ASP A 127 -13.25 -12.68 -6.34
N LEU A 128 -12.78 -11.43 -6.18
CA LEU A 128 -12.90 -10.66 -4.94
C LEU A 128 -14.33 -10.16 -4.65
N TRP A 129 -15.29 -10.40 -5.54
CA TRP A 129 -16.72 -10.12 -5.38
C TRP A 129 -17.57 -11.40 -5.28
N ASP A 130 -16.93 -12.57 -5.15
CA ASP A 130 -17.66 -13.83 -5.01
C ASP A 130 -18.19 -13.98 -3.58
N GLU A 131 -19.50 -14.19 -3.46
CA GLU A 131 -20.20 -14.37 -2.19
C GLU A 131 -19.69 -15.58 -1.39
N GLN A 132 -19.05 -16.57 -2.04
CA GLN A 132 -18.46 -17.71 -1.35
C GLN A 132 -17.37 -17.29 -0.35
N TYR A 133 -16.71 -16.17 -0.58
CA TYR A 133 -15.65 -15.63 0.28
C TYR A 133 -16.16 -14.54 1.24
N ALA A 134 -17.48 -14.34 1.35
CA ALA A 134 -18.05 -13.30 2.20
C ALA A 134 -17.50 -13.35 3.64
N GLY A 135 -16.99 -12.23 4.14
CA GLY A 135 -16.36 -12.13 5.45
C GLY A 135 -14.94 -12.70 5.54
N ASN A 136 -14.34 -13.12 4.40
CA ASN A 136 -12.99 -13.65 4.30
C ASN A 136 -12.15 -12.96 3.21
N ILE A 137 -12.57 -11.78 2.74
CA ILE A 137 -11.88 -10.98 1.73
C ILE A 137 -11.13 -9.84 2.42
N LEU A 138 -9.85 -9.68 2.12
CA LEU A 138 -9.05 -8.51 2.50
C LEU A 138 -8.88 -7.59 1.30
N MET A 139 -9.12 -6.31 1.51
CA MET A 139 -9.05 -5.28 0.47
C MET A 139 -8.11 -4.15 0.91
N PHE A 140 -7.50 -3.45 -0.03
CA PHE A 140 -6.65 -2.30 0.26
C PHE A 140 -7.38 -1.23 1.09
N ASN A 141 -6.68 -0.70 2.09
CA ASN A 141 -7.08 0.51 2.81
C ASN A 141 -6.46 1.78 2.18
N ASN A 142 -6.17 1.73 0.90
CA ASN A 142 -5.64 2.79 0.07
C ASN A 142 -6.67 3.05 -1.05
N SER A 143 -7.11 4.32 -1.20
CA SER A 143 -8.18 4.69 -2.14
C SER A 143 -7.78 4.43 -3.60
N ARG A 144 -6.54 4.73 -3.94
CA ARG A 144 -6.01 4.65 -5.29
C ARG A 144 -5.93 3.21 -5.79
N ASP A 145 -5.37 2.32 -4.95
CA ASP A 145 -5.24 0.90 -5.27
C ASP A 145 -6.61 0.22 -5.27
N ALA A 146 -7.43 0.47 -4.24
CA ALA A 146 -8.78 -0.09 -4.19
C ALA A 146 -9.63 0.31 -5.42
N TYR A 147 -9.54 1.58 -5.86
CA TYR A 147 -10.16 2.06 -7.09
C TYR A 147 -9.68 1.27 -8.30
N ALA A 148 -8.35 1.09 -8.43
CA ALA A 148 -7.76 0.40 -9.58
C ALA A 148 -8.25 -1.05 -9.71
N ILE A 149 -8.35 -1.79 -8.60
CA ILE A 149 -8.85 -3.16 -8.60
C ILE A 149 -10.32 -3.22 -9.09
N ALA A 150 -11.16 -2.29 -8.64
CA ALA A 150 -12.54 -2.22 -9.10
C ALA A 150 -12.65 -1.76 -10.56
N ALA A 151 -11.77 -0.86 -11.00
CA ALA A 151 -11.69 -0.41 -12.38
C ALA A 151 -11.28 -1.54 -13.34
N PHE A 152 -10.27 -2.35 -12.99
CA PHE A 152 -9.91 -3.56 -13.74
C PHE A 152 -11.10 -4.50 -13.87
N LYS A 153 -11.79 -4.81 -12.76
CA LYS A 153 -12.99 -5.65 -12.77
C LYS A 153 -14.07 -5.11 -13.72
N ASN A 154 -14.24 -3.79 -13.77
CA ASN A 154 -15.22 -3.15 -14.66
C ASN A 154 -14.74 -3.03 -16.11
N GLY A 155 -13.45 -3.25 -16.38
CA GLY A 155 -12.83 -3.00 -17.69
C GLY A 155 -12.70 -1.50 -18.02
N THR A 156 -12.62 -0.64 -16.98
CA THR A 156 -12.47 0.81 -17.11
C THR A 156 -11.03 1.26 -16.82
N SER A 157 -10.74 2.55 -16.97
CA SER A 157 -9.42 3.10 -16.69
C SER A 157 -9.11 3.10 -15.19
N ILE A 158 -7.88 2.73 -14.80
CA ILE A 158 -7.36 2.91 -13.44
C ILE A 158 -6.99 4.37 -13.14
N ASN A 159 -6.97 5.20 -14.18
CA ASN A 159 -6.70 6.63 -14.13
C ASN A 159 -7.95 7.40 -14.58
N PRO A 160 -8.90 7.68 -13.69
CA PRO A 160 -10.12 8.43 -14.04
C PRO A 160 -9.77 9.85 -14.46
N GLU A 161 -10.47 10.35 -15.47
CA GLU A 161 -10.32 11.73 -15.97
C GLU A 161 -11.40 12.65 -15.43
N THR A 162 -12.54 12.09 -14.99
CA THR A 162 -13.69 12.85 -14.50
C THR A 162 -14.25 12.32 -13.17
N PRO A 163 -14.95 13.16 -12.37
CA PRO A 163 -15.65 12.73 -11.18
C PRO A 163 -16.68 11.62 -11.42
N GLU A 164 -17.36 11.64 -12.57
CA GLU A 164 -18.37 10.65 -12.93
C GLU A 164 -17.76 9.24 -13.10
N GLU A 165 -16.54 9.15 -13.64
CA GLU A 165 -15.81 7.88 -13.73
C GLU A 165 -15.44 7.34 -12.34
N VAL A 166 -15.12 8.24 -11.40
CA VAL A 166 -14.89 7.86 -10.00
C VAL A 166 -16.16 7.29 -9.38
N ASP A 167 -17.30 7.95 -9.56
CA ASP A 167 -18.59 7.51 -9.04
C ASP A 167 -18.95 6.10 -9.51
N GLU A 168 -18.79 5.81 -10.80
CA GLU A 168 -19.09 4.48 -11.38
C GLU A 168 -18.28 3.36 -10.73
N VAL A 169 -16.98 3.56 -10.55
CA VAL A 169 -16.10 2.54 -9.97
C VAL A 169 -16.31 2.38 -8.47
N VAL A 170 -16.59 3.49 -7.75
CA VAL A 170 -16.88 3.43 -6.30
C VAL A 170 -18.19 2.68 -6.01
N GLU A 171 -19.19 2.74 -6.88
CA GLU A 171 -20.40 1.90 -6.73
C GLU A 171 -20.06 0.39 -6.79
N THR A 172 -19.06 0.00 -7.57
CA THR A 172 -18.55 -1.39 -7.57
C THR A 172 -17.89 -1.76 -6.24
N LEU A 173 -17.13 -0.84 -5.62
CA LEU A 173 -16.55 -1.05 -4.28
C LEU A 173 -17.63 -1.10 -3.19
N LYS A 174 -18.68 -0.30 -3.29
CA LYS A 174 -19.83 -0.38 -2.37
C LYS A 174 -20.52 -1.73 -2.43
N ALA A 175 -20.67 -2.29 -3.64
CA ALA A 175 -21.26 -3.62 -3.82
C ALA A 175 -20.36 -4.74 -3.23
N GLN A 176 -19.04 -4.55 -3.17
CA GLN A 176 -18.10 -5.50 -2.55
C GLN A 176 -18.14 -5.42 -1.01
N LYS A 177 -18.37 -4.24 -0.47
CA LYS A 177 -18.18 -3.96 0.96
C LYS A 177 -18.82 -4.99 1.91
N PRO A 178 -20.04 -5.50 1.70
CA PRO A 178 -20.63 -6.52 2.55
C PRO A 178 -19.84 -7.83 2.60
N LEU A 179 -19.00 -8.10 1.60
CA LEU A 179 -18.20 -9.31 1.48
C LEU A 179 -16.81 -9.15 2.15
N VAL A 180 -16.35 -7.90 2.32
CA VAL A 180 -15.02 -7.59 2.83
C VAL A 180 -14.94 -7.82 4.33
N GLN A 181 -13.95 -8.61 4.77
CA GLN A 181 -13.62 -8.80 6.18
C GLN A 181 -13.01 -7.52 6.77
N ALA A 182 -11.99 -6.99 6.08
CA ALA A 182 -11.28 -5.79 6.50
C ALA A 182 -10.64 -5.07 5.32
N TYR A 183 -10.53 -3.75 5.45
CA TYR A 183 -9.64 -2.93 4.63
C TYR A 183 -8.31 -2.82 5.37
N VAL A 184 -7.22 -3.27 4.74
CA VAL A 184 -5.92 -3.46 5.38
C VAL A 184 -4.80 -2.79 4.59
N MET A 185 -3.73 -2.47 5.29
CA MET A 185 -2.37 -2.30 4.76
C MET A 185 -1.50 -3.40 5.40
N ASP A 186 -0.48 -3.07 6.17
CA ASP A 186 0.44 -4.05 6.77
C ASP A 186 -0.25 -5.10 7.69
N GLU A 187 -1.49 -4.84 8.15
CA GLU A 187 -2.27 -5.84 8.91
C GLU A 187 -2.60 -7.09 8.08
N ILE A 188 -2.41 -7.06 6.76
CA ILE A 188 -2.60 -8.24 5.90
C ILE A 188 -1.63 -9.36 6.25
N PHE A 189 -0.41 -9.04 6.68
CA PHE A 189 0.60 -10.03 7.06
C PHE A 189 0.07 -10.94 8.16
N ASP A 190 -0.34 -10.38 9.29
CA ASP A 190 -0.87 -11.15 10.42
C ASP A 190 -2.09 -11.99 10.00
N LYS A 191 -2.98 -11.42 9.18
CA LYS A 191 -4.24 -12.07 8.78
C LYS A 191 -4.03 -13.22 7.79
N MET A 192 -3.21 -13.03 6.77
CA MET A 192 -2.95 -14.06 5.78
C MET A 192 -2.05 -15.16 6.35
N ILE A 193 -0.95 -14.80 7.01
CA ILE A 193 -0.04 -15.76 7.66
C ILE A 193 -0.78 -16.55 8.75
N GLY A 194 -1.65 -15.89 9.52
CA GLY A 194 -2.48 -16.51 10.55
C GLY A 194 -3.64 -17.36 10.03
N GLY A 195 -3.91 -17.34 8.72
CA GLY A 195 -5.04 -18.08 8.11
C GLY A 195 -6.41 -17.52 8.48
N GLU A 196 -6.50 -16.20 8.78
CA GLU A 196 -7.75 -15.54 9.18
C GLU A 196 -8.62 -15.11 7.99
N ALA A 197 -8.08 -15.11 6.76
CA ALA A 197 -8.77 -14.74 5.54
C ALA A 197 -8.50 -15.73 4.41
N ALA A 198 -9.46 -15.87 3.50
CA ALA A 198 -9.36 -16.77 2.37
C ALA A 198 -8.61 -16.17 1.19
N ILE A 199 -8.86 -14.87 0.92
CA ILE A 199 -8.38 -14.18 -0.27
C ILE A 199 -8.15 -12.71 0.04
N GLY A 200 -7.11 -12.14 -0.53
CA GLY A 200 -6.78 -10.72 -0.39
C GLY A 200 -6.12 -10.16 -1.63
N VAL A 201 -6.08 -8.85 -1.74
CA VAL A 201 -5.31 -8.14 -2.75
C VAL A 201 -4.15 -7.43 -2.08
N TYR A 202 -2.94 -7.57 -2.64
CA TYR A 202 -1.79 -6.87 -2.11
C TYR A 202 -0.66 -6.73 -3.15
N TYR A 203 0.53 -6.35 -2.69
CA TYR A 203 1.71 -6.15 -3.54
C TYR A 203 2.55 -7.43 -3.64
N SER A 204 3.19 -7.61 -4.79
CA SER A 204 3.93 -8.84 -5.13
C SER A 204 5.07 -9.18 -4.17
N GLY A 205 5.84 -8.18 -3.72
CA GLY A 205 6.94 -8.41 -2.78
C GLY A 205 6.46 -8.89 -1.42
N ASP A 206 5.45 -8.22 -0.86
CA ASP A 206 4.86 -8.62 0.43
C ASP A 206 4.23 -10.02 0.34
N ALA A 207 3.68 -10.39 -0.83
CA ALA A 207 3.14 -11.72 -1.05
C ALA A 207 4.23 -12.80 -0.97
N ILE A 208 5.44 -12.53 -1.49
CA ILE A 208 6.59 -13.44 -1.37
C ILE A 208 6.91 -13.68 0.10
N THR A 209 7.06 -12.60 0.88
CA THR A 209 7.35 -12.69 2.32
C THR A 209 6.26 -13.47 3.07
N MET A 210 4.97 -13.19 2.78
CA MET A 210 3.86 -13.92 3.41
C MET A 210 3.83 -15.41 3.04
N ILE A 211 4.19 -15.78 1.79
CA ILE A 211 4.24 -17.16 1.31
C ILE A 211 5.41 -17.91 1.96
N ASP A 212 6.54 -17.24 2.17
CA ASP A 212 7.69 -17.84 2.88
C ASP A 212 7.35 -18.17 4.34
N ASP A 213 6.56 -17.33 5.00
CA ASP A 213 6.10 -17.55 6.38
C ASP A 213 4.94 -18.55 6.47
N ASN A 214 4.10 -18.64 5.44
CA ASN A 214 2.98 -19.61 5.39
C ASN A 214 2.85 -20.25 4.01
N PRO A 215 3.35 -21.49 3.82
CA PRO A 215 3.31 -22.21 2.53
C PRO A 215 1.91 -22.62 2.07
N ASP A 216 0.86 -22.42 2.88
CA ASP A 216 -0.52 -22.58 2.45
C ASP A 216 -1.02 -21.40 1.61
N LEU A 217 -0.25 -20.31 1.53
CA LEU A 217 -0.55 -19.15 0.70
C LEU A 217 -0.05 -19.35 -0.72
N ALA A 218 -0.75 -18.75 -1.67
CA ALA A 218 -0.36 -18.70 -3.07
C ALA A 218 -0.74 -17.35 -3.69
N TRP A 219 -0.13 -17.05 -4.83
CA TRP A 219 -0.29 -15.80 -5.56
C TRP A 219 -0.78 -16.01 -6.97
N VAL A 220 -1.52 -15.05 -7.50
CA VAL A 220 -1.92 -15.01 -8.90
C VAL A 220 -1.98 -13.57 -9.43
N PHE A 221 -1.54 -13.39 -10.66
CA PHE A 221 -1.80 -12.19 -11.45
C PHE A 221 -3.12 -12.36 -12.19
N PRO A 222 -4.12 -11.47 -11.97
CA PRO A 222 -5.41 -11.55 -12.63
C PRO A 222 -5.34 -11.35 -14.14
N GLU A 223 -6.24 -12.02 -14.88
CA GLU A 223 -6.28 -12.01 -16.35
C GLU A 223 -6.48 -10.62 -16.95
N GLU A 224 -7.16 -9.71 -16.21
CA GLU A 224 -7.46 -8.34 -16.65
C GLU A 224 -6.22 -7.44 -16.64
N GLY A 225 -5.17 -7.82 -15.92
CA GLY A 225 -3.95 -7.04 -15.70
C GLY A 225 -3.80 -6.56 -14.28
N SER A 226 -2.73 -5.81 -14.02
CA SER A 226 -2.31 -5.39 -12.69
C SER A 226 -1.77 -3.96 -12.70
N VAL A 227 -1.64 -3.36 -11.51
CA VAL A 227 -0.93 -2.10 -11.36
C VAL A 227 0.55 -2.40 -11.19
N LEU A 228 1.39 -1.78 -12.00
CA LEU A 228 2.84 -1.66 -11.75
C LEU A 228 3.09 -0.31 -11.09
N SER A 229 3.76 -0.31 -9.95
CA SER A 229 4.19 0.89 -9.23
C SER A 229 5.70 0.97 -9.17
N VAL A 230 6.24 2.18 -9.30
CA VAL A 230 7.65 2.50 -9.10
C VAL A 230 7.77 3.42 -7.90
N ASP A 231 8.35 2.93 -6.83
CA ASP A 231 8.63 3.75 -5.66
C ASP A 231 9.98 4.44 -5.81
N CYS A 232 10.03 5.71 -5.46
CA CYS A 232 11.14 6.59 -5.74
C CYS A 232 11.67 7.30 -4.51
N MET A 233 12.98 7.30 -4.35
CA MET A 233 13.65 8.12 -3.35
C MET A 233 13.70 9.57 -3.81
N ALA A 234 13.22 10.49 -2.97
CA ALA A 234 13.17 11.92 -3.24
C ALA A 234 13.53 12.74 -2.01
N VAL A 235 13.93 13.99 -2.24
CA VAL A 235 14.25 14.97 -1.17
C VAL A 235 13.15 16.04 -1.12
N PRO A 236 12.43 16.21 0.00
CA PRO A 236 11.46 17.29 0.13
C PRO A 236 12.13 18.68 0.00
N ALA A 237 11.43 19.63 -0.62
CA ALA A 237 11.91 21.01 -0.79
C ALA A 237 12.18 21.72 0.55
N THR A 238 11.60 21.24 1.64
CA THR A 238 11.79 21.74 3.01
C THR A 238 12.97 21.11 3.75
N SER A 239 13.70 20.18 3.12
CA SER A 239 14.86 19.53 3.75
C SER A 239 15.95 20.54 4.09
N GLU A 240 16.47 20.45 5.30
CA GLU A 240 17.61 21.24 5.77
C GLU A 240 18.94 20.50 5.63
N HIS A 241 18.90 19.19 5.24
CA HIS A 241 20.06 18.32 5.17
C HIS A 241 20.19 17.62 3.79
N LYS A 242 19.94 18.38 2.70
CA LYS A 242 19.87 17.85 1.33
C LYS A 242 21.10 17.00 0.95
N GLU A 243 22.33 17.45 1.27
CA GLU A 243 23.55 16.70 0.97
C GLU A 243 23.58 15.34 1.70
N ALA A 244 23.18 15.31 2.98
CA ALA A 244 23.10 14.04 3.74
C ALA A 244 22.00 13.13 3.18
N ALA A 245 20.87 13.69 2.72
CA ALA A 245 19.81 12.96 2.06
C ALA A 245 20.29 12.33 0.74
N GLU A 246 21.00 13.08 -0.08
CA GLU A 246 21.60 12.59 -1.33
C GLU A 246 22.67 11.50 -1.07
N MET A 247 23.45 11.62 0.00
CA MET A 247 24.38 10.56 0.43
C MET A 247 23.63 9.27 0.83
N PHE A 248 22.47 9.40 1.50
CA PHE A 248 21.63 8.22 1.82
C PHE A 248 21.08 7.59 0.55
N ILE A 249 20.54 8.37 -0.38
CA ILE A 249 20.05 7.90 -1.68
C ILE A 249 21.18 7.21 -2.46
N ASN A 250 22.38 7.80 -2.47
CA ASN A 250 23.54 7.18 -3.11
C ASN A 250 23.90 5.83 -2.49
N PHE A 251 23.84 5.72 -1.16
CA PHE A 251 24.11 4.49 -0.43
C PHE A 251 23.07 3.41 -0.77
N MET A 252 21.78 3.77 -0.89
CA MET A 252 20.72 2.85 -1.28
C MET A 252 20.91 2.29 -2.70
N CYS A 253 21.65 2.99 -3.57
CA CYS A 253 22.01 2.55 -4.92
C CYS A 253 23.29 1.70 -4.99
N GLU A 254 23.93 1.39 -3.87
CA GLU A 254 25.04 0.40 -3.82
C GLU A 254 24.48 -1.00 -4.10
N PRO A 255 25.12 -1.81 -5.00
CA PRO A 255 24.57 -3.11 -5.34
C PRO A 255 24.34 -4.06 -4.16
N ASP A 256 25.27 -4.11 -3.20
CA ASP A 256 25.14 -4.98 -2.02
C ASP A 256 23.99 -4.50 -1.10
N ILE A 257 23.75 -3.20 -1.02
CA ILE A 257 22.64 -2.62 -0.24
C ILE A 257 21.31 -2.82 -0.97
N GLY A 258 21.30 -2.61 -2.28
CA GLY A 258 20.14 -2.90 -3.13
C GLY A 258 19.73 -4.38 -3.05
N LYS A 259 20.71 -5.32 -3.08
CA LYS A 259 20.49 -6.74 -2.85
C LYS A 259 19.85 -7.00 -1.49
N ALA A 260 20.47 -6.47 -0.42
CA ALA A 260 19.96 -6.67 0.93
C ALA A 260 18.51 -6.20 1.09
N ASN A 261 18.16 -5.05 0.50
CA ASN A 261 16.78 -4.56 0.52
C ASN A 261 15.86 -5.45 -0.33
N ALA A 262 16.23 -5.73 -1.59
CA ALA A 262 15.37 -6.51 -2.49
C ALA A 262 15.07 -7.91 -1.93
N GLU A 263 16.06 -8.60 -1.35
CA GLU A 263 15.88 -9.93 -0.76
C GLU A 263 15.07 -9.90 0.53
N TYR A 264 15.27 -8.85 1.36
CA TYR A 264 14.53 -8.73 2.61
C TYR A 264 13.03 -8.41 2.39
N ILE A 265 12.73 -7.53 1.42
CA ILE A 265 11.35 -7.09 1.15
C ILE A 265 10.67 -7.87 0.01
N GLY A 266 11.39 -8.73 -0.72
CA GLY A 266 10.84 -9.53 -1.82
C GLY A 266 10.54 -8.76 -3.11
N TYR A 267 10.98 -7.50 -3.24
CA TYR A 267 10.57 -6.60 -4.32
C TYR A 267 11.53 -6.60 -5.51
N THR A 268 11.00 -6.23 -6.67
CA THR A 268 11.77 -6.10 -7.92
C THR A 268 12.69 -4.89 -7.86
N THR A 269 13.96 -5.10 -8.21
CA THR A 269 14.97 -4.02 -8.22
C THR A 269 15.04 -3.31 -9.58
N PRO A 270 15.19 -1.97 -9.61
CA PRO A 270 15.44 -1.24 -10.85
C PRO A 270 16.90 -1.28 -11.30
N MET A 271 17.74 -2.17 -10.73
CA MET A 271 19.18 -2.23 -10.97
C MET A 271 19.59 -3.62 -11.47
N GLN A 272 20.00 -3.73 -12.76
CA GLN A 272 20.52 -4.98 -13.33
C GLN A 272 21.69 -5.56 -12.51
N LYS A 273 22.58 -4.70 -12.00
CA LYS A 273 23.70 -5.16 -11.17
C LYS A 273 23.26 -5.83 -9.86
N VAL A 274 22.13 -5.41 -9.30
CA VAL A 274 21.52 -6.06 -8.14
C VAL A 274 20.91 -7.39 -8.57
N TRP A 275 20.11 -7.38 -9.65
CA TRP A 275 19.53 -8.60 -10.20
C TRP A 275 20.56 -9.68 -10.50
N ASP A 276 21.72 -9.30 -11.04
CA ASP A 276 22.82 -10.22 -11.38
C ASP A 276 23.32 -11.01 -10.15
N ILE A 277 23.28 -10.39 -8.94
CA ILE A 277 23.80 -10.94 -7.68
C ILE A 277 22.72 -11.41 -6.70
N LEU A 278 21.42 -11.26 -7.03
CA LEU A 278 20.33 -11.80 -6.21
C LEU A 278 20.44 -13.31 -6.04
N ASP A 279 19.94 -13.80 -4.92
CA ASP A 279 19.77 -15.22 -4.68
C ASP A 279 18.75 -15.81 -5.67
N GLU A 280 18.93 -17.08 -6.04
CA GLU A 280 18.17 -17.71 -7.11
C GLU A 280 16.65 -17.71 -6.84
N ASP A 281 16.25 -17.83 -5.57
CA ASP A 281 14.84 -17.88 -5.17
C ASP A 281 14.08 -16.59 -5.55
N LEU A 282 14.65 -15.41 -5.26
CA LEU A 282 14.05 -14.14 -5.67
C LEU A 282 14.29 -13.85 -7.15
N LYS A 283 15.49 -14.11 -7.65
CA LYS A 283 15.89 -13.85 -9.03
C LYS A 283 15.00 -14.50 -10.07
N TYR A 284 14.53 -15.71 -9.79
CA TYR A 284 13.66 -16.49 -10.68
C TYR A 284 12.23 -16.62 -10.16
N SER A 285 11.85 -15.82 -9.18
CA SER A 285 10.48 -15.75 -8.70
C SER A 285 9.57 -15.15 -9.79
N GLU A 286 8.58 -15.92 -10.23
CA GLU A 286 7.55 -15.42 -11.16
C GLU A 286 6.62 -14.38 -10.50
N ILE A 287 6.69 -14.21 -9.18
CA ILE A 287 5.96 -13.19 -8.43
C ILE A 287 6.70 -11.84 -8.52
N ALA A 288 8.02 -11.83 -8.29
CA ALA A 288 8.84 -10.63 -8.37
C ALA A 288 9.13 -10.22 -9.83
N TYR A 289 9.38 -11.21 -10.68
CA TYR A 289 9.73 -11.04 -12.10
C TYR A 289 8.75 -11.83 -12.97
N PRO A 290 7.55 -11.27 -13.21
CA PRO A 290 6.50 -11.95 -13.96
C PRO A 290 6.89 -12.15 -15.42
N SER A 291 6.13 -13.00 -16.12
CA SER A 291 6.32 -13.24 -17.54
C SER A 291 5.99 -12.01 -18.40
N GLU A 292 6.57 -11.91 -19.60
CA GLU A 292 6.24 -10.86 -20.58
C GLU A 292 4.73 -10.74 -20.87
N GLU A 293 3.96 -11.83 -20.72
CA GLU A 293 2.51 -11.81 -20.92
C GLU A 293 1.82 -11.04 -19.79
N VAL A 294 2.28 -11.18 -18.54
CA VAL A 294 1.77 -10.44 -17.37
C VAL A 294 2.19 -8.98 -17.49
N GLU A 295 3.49 -8.72 -17.73
CA GLU A 295 4.03 -7.36 -17.88
C GLU A 295 3.30 -6.55 -18.96
N ALA A 296 2.94 -7.19 -20.09
CA ALA A 296 2.21 -6.53 -21.18
C ALA A 296 0.80 -6.04 -20.79
N LYS A 297 0.25 -6.54 -19.69
CA LYS A 297 -1.06 -6.16 -19.14
C LYS A 297 -0.97 -5.18 -17.98
N GLU A 298 0.22 -4.86 -17.53
CA GLU A 298 0.43 -3.91 -16.44
C GLU A 298 0.02 -2.50 -16.84
N LYS A 299 -0.51 -1.77 -15.89
CA LYS A 299 -0.87 -0.37 -16.00
C LYS A 299 -0.18 0.42 -14.90
N VAL A 300 0.26 1.61 -15.22
CA VAL A 300 0.86 2.54 -14.27
C VAL A 300 -0.14 3.62 -13.87
N PHE A 301 -0.01 4.12 -12.65
CA PHE A 301 -0.75 5.27 -12.23
C PHE A 301 -0.21 6.56 -12.86
N THR A 302 -1.11 7.47 -13.16
CA THR A 302 -0.79 8.85 -13.53
C THR A 302 -1.30 9.83 -12.48
N ALA A 303 -0.74 11.03 -12.44
CA ALA A 303 -1.28 12.08 -11.58
C ALA A 303 -2.71 12.43 -12.02
N LEU A 304 -3.63 12.40 -11.06
CA LEU A 304 -5.01 12.86 -11.29
C LEU A 304 -5.10 14.38 -11.10
N SER A 305 -6.11 15.00 -11.72
CA SER A 305 -6.43 16.39 -11.42
C SER A 305 -6.87 16.56 -9.95
N ASP A 306 -6.74 17.75 -9.40
CA ASP A 306 -7.18 18.03 -8.01
C ASP A 306 -8.66 17.77 -7.81
N GLU A 307 -9.49 18.02 -8.82
CA GLU A 307 -10.94 17.76 -8.79
C GLU A 307 -11.22 16.25 -8.67
N VAL A 308 -10.57 15.42 -9.50
CA VAL A 308 -10.76 13.97 -9.51
C VAL A 308 -10.17 13.34 -8.24
N ASN A 309 -8.99 13.80 -7.77
CA ASN A 309 -8.42 13.35 -6.50
C ASN A 309 -9.37 13.65 -5.32
N SER A 310 -9.90 14.88 -5.27
CA SER A 310 -10.83 15.27 -4.20
C SER A 310 -12.10 14.42 -4.22
N GLU A 311 -12.64 14.14 -5.41
CA GLU A 311 -13.82 13.28 -5.54
C GLU A 311 -13.52 11.85 -5.08
N LEU A 312 -12.38 11.29 -5.48
CA LEU A 312 -11.96 9.96 -5.04
C LEU A 312 -11.84 9.86 -3.51
N ASP A 313 -11.22 10.86 -2.86
CA ASP A 313 -11.07 10.89 -1.40
C ASP A 313 -12.43 10.98 -0.69
N VAL A 314 -13.34 11.84 -1.19
CA VAL A 314 -14.70 11.99 -0.66
C VAL A 314 -15.47 10.68 -0.82
N LYS A 315 -15.51 10.12 -2.02
CA LYS A 315 -16.25 8.88 -2.32
C LYS A 315 -15.68 7.66 -1.60
N TRP A 316 -14.37 7.58 -1.46
CA TRP A 316 -13.72 6.56 -0.66
C TRP A 316 -14.16 6.62 0.80
N SER A 317 -14.15 7.82 1.39
CA SER A 317 -14.60 8.04 2.77
C SER A 317 -16.09 7.71 2.94
N GLU A 318 -16.94 8.10 1.98
CA GLU A 318 -18.36 7.77 1.96
C GLU A 318 -18.56 6.25 1.86
N MET A 319 -17.87 5.59 0.95
CA MET A 319 -17.94 4.14 0.77
C MET A 319 -17.52 3.41 2.04
N LYS A 320 -16.43 3.81 2.69
CA LYS A 320 -15.98 3.20 3.95
C LYS A 320 -16.94 3.42 5.11
N SER A 321 -17.65 4.54 5.15
CA SER A 321 -18.68 4.84 6.15
C SER A 321 -20.07 4.30 5.80
N TYR A 322 -20.28 3.86 4.55
CA TYR A 322 -21.54 3.30 4.10
C TYR A 322 -21.89 2.03 4.89
N ASP A 323 -23.08 2.02 5.49
CA ASP A 323 -23.61 0.88 6.21
C ASP A 323 -24.96 0.49 5.59
N GLU A 324 -25.07 -0.72 5.05
CA GLU A 324 -26.31 -1.25 4.46
C GLU A 324 -27.47 -1.43 5.48
N GLY A 325 -27.51 -0.62 6.54
CA GLY A 325 -28.67 -0.52 7.42
C GLY A 325 -28.88 -1.69 8.40
N GLY A 326 -27.95 -2.67 8.45
CA GLY A 326 -28.03 -3.81 9.38
C GLY A 326 -27.58 -3.49 10.80
N SER A 327 -26.47 -2.77 10.94
CA SER A 327 -25.87 -2.48 12.25
C SER A 327 -26.59 -1.36 12.98
N SER A 328 -27.11 -0.36 12.30
CA SER A 328 -27.87 0.75 12.93
C SER A 328 -29.20 0.29 13.53
N LEU A 329 -29.91 -0.62 12.85
CA LEU A 329 -31.15 -1.22 13.39
C LEU A 329 -30.88 -2.14 14.59
N LEU A 330 -29.80 -2.93 14.54
CA LEU A 330 -29.36 -3.78 15.66
C LEU A 330 -28.89 -2.93 16.85
N PHE A 331 -28.16 -1.86 16.61
CA PHE A 331 -27.71 -0.92 17.63
C PHE A 331 -28.90 -0.17 18.26
N LEU A 332 -29.88 0.29 17.47
CA LEU A 332 -31.11 0.89 17.94
C LEU A 332 -31.95 -0.11 18.74
N ALA A 333 -32.02 -1.37 18.33
CA ALA A 333 -32.71 -2.43 19.06
C ALA A 333 -32.03 -2.75 20.40
N LEU A 334 -30.70 -2.80 20.44
CA LEU A 334 -29.92 -2.97 21.67
C LEU A 334 -30.07 -1.76 22.61
N LEU A 335 -30.05 -0.55 22.08
CA LEU A 335 -30.26 0.67 22.86
C LEU A 335 -31.68 0.69 23.47
N ALA A 336 -32.69 0.33 22.68
CA ALA A 336 -34.08 0.22 23.15
C ALA A 336 -34.22 -0.86 24.23
N ALA A 337 -33.54 -2.00 24.07
CA ALA A 337 -33.53 -3.07 25.09
C ALA A 337 -32.85 -2.63 26.40
N MET A 338 -31.74 -1.89 26.33
CA MET A 338 -31.06 -1.32 27.49
C MET A 338 -31.94 -0.29 28.23
N VAL A 339 -32.62 0.59 27.51
CA VAL A 339 -33.56 1.56 28.08
C VAL A 339 -34.75 0.85 28.76
N ALA A 340 -35.30 -0.17 28.08
CA ALA A 340 -36.39 -0.97 28.67
C ALA A 340 -35.96 -1.69 29.97
N LEU A 341 -34.75 -2.25 30.01
CA LEU A 341 -34.18 -2.86 31.22
C LEU A 341 -33.94 -1.85 32.35
N ALA A 342 -33.47 -0.65 32.00
CA ALA A 342 -33.29 0.43 33.00
C ALA A 342 -34.64 0.88 33.59
N CYS A 343 -35.66 1.10 32.72
CA CYS A 343 -37.02 1.44 33.17
C CYS A 343 -37.65 0.34 34.04
N PHE A 344 -37.45 -0.94 33.69
CA PHE A 344 -37.92 -2.06 34.45
C PHE A 344 -37.25 -2.14 35.83
N ASN A 345 -35.97 -1.88 35.93
CA ASN A 345 -35.21 -1.86 37.19
C ASN A 345 -35.65 -0.69 38.08
N ILE A 346 -35.91 0.50 37.50
CA ILE A 346 -36.47 1.65 38.26
C ILE A 346 -37.88 1.32 38.77
N TRP A 347 -38.73 0.76 37.92
CA TRP A 347 -40.07 0.36 38.30
C TRP A 347 -40.08 -0.69 39.45
N ARG A 348 -39.18 -1.70 39.35
CA ARG A 348 -39.01 -2.68 40.46
C ARG A 348 -38.57 -2.02 41.77
N LYS A 349 -37.65 -1.05 41.71
CA LYS A 349 -37.21 -0.29 42.91
C LYS A 349 -38.32 0.54 43.50
N LEU A 350 -39.11 1.21 42.68
CA LEU A 350 -40.28 1.99 43.15
C LEU A 350 -41.35 1.10 43.77
N ARG A 351 -41.69 -0.05 43.17
CA ARG A 351 -42.63 -1.03 43.75
C ARG A 351 -42.17 -1.62 45.07
N LYS A 352 -40.88 -1.87 45.26
CA LYS A 352 -40.31 -2.32 46.54
C LYS A 352 -40.43 -1.24 47.62
N LYS A 353 -40.28 0.04 47.25
CA LYS A 353 -40.37 1.17 48.17
C LYS A 353 -41.80 1.38 48.68
N THR A 354 -42.80 1.22 47.84
CA THR A 354 -44.24 1.31 48.19
C THR A 354 -44.71 0.13 49.06
N ARG A 355 -44.09 -1.05 48.92
CA ARG A 355 -44.47 -2.25 49.70
C ARG A 355 -43.87 -2.30 51.10
N ASN A 356 -42.89 -1.46 51.40
CA ASN A 356 -42.26 -1.35 52.73
C ASN A 356 -42.81 -0.16 53.53
N GLN A 357 -43.86 0.52 53.06
CA GLN A 357 -44.53 1.64 53.71
C GLN A 357 -45.95 1.27 54.24
N TYR A 358 -46.33 0.01 54.14
CA TYR A 358 -47.53 -0.59 54.76
C TYR A 358 -47.04 -1.83 55.57
#